data_590d46fe72f9b49e517254cd7b7f302e
#
_entry.id   590d46fe72f9b49e517254cd7b7f302e
#
_cell.length_a   1.000
_cell.length_b   1.000
_cell.length_c   1.000
_cell.angle_alpha   90.00
_cell.angle_beta   90.00
_cell.angle_gamma   90.00
#
_symmetry.space_group_name_H-M   'P 1'
#
loop_
_entity.id
_entity.type
_entity.pdbx_description
1 polymer ?
#
loop_
_entity_poly.entity_id
_entity_poly.type
_entity_poly.pdbx_seq_one_letter_code
_entity_poly.pdbx_strand_id
1 'polypeptide(L)'
;MTFAMHTDGSGAEAIIVPSGGFRNRESPESFEMVDYGEGIVRNSLQVSMEGMSVFTFGISKAPKVVNELLGVIGENSNDIDYFTFHQANLFMNEKIRKKLKLHEEQVPYSLDEFGNTSCASIPLTLVVRCADVLRFRKLRHVGCGFGVGLSWGAVRFDTDKIAVPELIEI
;
A
#
# COMPACT_ATOMS: atom_id res chain seq x y z
N MET A 1 -12.46 -15.51 -0.34
CA MET A 1 -11.50 -14.45 0.02
C MET A 1 -10.57 -15.02 1.08
N THR A 2 -9.25 -14.90 0.90
CA THR A 2 -8.21 -15.42 1.81
C THR A 2 -7.22 -14.30 2.10
N PHE A 3 -6.71 -14.24 3.33
CA PHE A 3 -5.83 -13.17 3.81
C PHE A 3 -4.54 -13.75 4.41
N ALA A 4 -3.44 -13.04 4.23
CA ALA A 4 -2.21 -13.16 5.01
C ALA A 4 -1.87 -11.78 5.56
N MET A 5 -1.78 -11.63 6.90
CA MET A 5 -1.62 -10.33 7.56
C MET A 5 -0.57 -10.42 8.66
N HIS A 6 0.29 -9.43 8.75
CA HIS A 6 1.39 -9.37 9.70
C HIS A 6 1.57 -7.96 10.26
N THR A 7 2.18 -7.88 11.42
CA THR A 7 2.61 -6.63 12.03
C THR A 7 3.95 -6.81 12.75
N ASP A 8 4.73 -5.74 12.81
CA ASP A 8 6.01 -5.69 13.53
C ASP A 8 6.16 -4.32 14.20
N GLY A 9 5.85 -4.27 15.48
CA GLY A 9 5.92 -3.03 16.26
C GLY A 9 7.33 -2.51 16.52
N SER A 10 8.38 -3.30 16.26
CA SER A 10 9.76 -2.82 16.39
C SER A 10 10.11 -1.70 15.42
N GLY A 11 9.36 -1.57 14.32
CA GLY A 11 9.50 -0.49 13.34
C GLY A 11 8.49 0.65 13.51
N ALA A 12 7.81 0.79 14.65
CA ALA A 12 6.73 1.74 14.85
C ALA A 12 7.13 3.21 14.60
N GLU A 13 8.37 3.56 14.86
CA GLU A 13 8.88 4.93 14.67
C GLU A 13 9.24 5.27 13.22
N ALA A 14 9.29 4.26 12.34
CA ALA A 14 9.62 4.50 10.93
C ALA A 14 8.55 5.32 10.18
N ILE A 15 7.29 5.23 10.61
CA ILE A 15 6.21 6.10 10.15
C ILE A 15 5.30 6.38 11.36
N ILE A 16 5.30 7.60 11.87
CA ILE A 16 4.56 7.95 13.08
C ILE A 16 4.11 9.41 13.06
N VAL A 17 2.99 9.71 13.71
CA VAL A 17 2.66 11.04 14.24
C VAL A 17 2.97 10.98 15.74
N PRO A 18 3.99 11.69 16.23
CA PRO A 18 4.47 11.53 17.61
C PRO A 18 3.48 11.92 18.69
N SER A 19 2.63 12.92 18.43
CA SER A 19 1.64 13.45 19.38
C SER A 19 0.23 13.47 18.81
N GLY A 20 -0.78 13.71 19.64
CA GLY A 20 -2.19 13.77 19.25
C GLY A 20 -2.97 12.49 19.48
N GLY A 21 -2.32 11.42 19.96
CA GLY A 21 -2.95 10.16 20.32
C GLY A 21 -3.10 9.98 21.85
N PHE A 22 -3.66 8.84 22.25
CA PHE A 22 -3.88 8.55 23.69
C PHE A 22 -2.60 8.42 24.50
N ARG A 23 -1.51 7.93 23.88
CA ARG A 23 -0.22 7.74 24.55
C ARG A 23 0.47 9.08 24.81
N ASN A 24 0.53 9.91 23.78
CA ASN A 24 1.10 11.26 23.82
C ASN A 24 0.01 12.23 23.37
N ARG A 25 -0.75 12.77 24.32
CA ARG A 25 -1.78 13.74 24.02
C ARG A 25 -1.15 15.03 23.50
N GLU A 26 -1.93 15.78 22.74
CA GLU A 26 -1.54 17.13 22.35
C GLU A 26 -1.35 18.04 23.57
N SER A 27 -0.34 18.87 23.51
CA SER A 27 0.00 19.91 24.47
C SER A 27 0.47 21.14 23.70
N PRO A 28 0.63 22.31 24.35
CA PRO A 28 1.17 23.49 23.68
C PRO A 28 2.50 23.24 22.97
N GLU A 29 3.37 22.43 23.55
CA GLU A 29 4.68 22.05 22.97
C GLU A 29 4.52 21.21 21.69
N SER A 30 3.40 20.50 21.53
CA SER A 30 3.14 19.70 20.31
C SER A 30 3.00 20.56 19.05
N PHE A 31 2.71 21.84 19.18
CA PHE A 31 2.59 22.81 18.08
C PHE A 31 3.90 23.53 17.75
N GLU A 32 4.93 23.37 18.58
CA GLU A 32 6.22 24.01 18.34
C GLU A 32 6.90 23.42 17.12
N MET A 33 7.33 24.31 16.21
CA MET A 33 8.06 23.90 15.01
C MET A 33 9.52 23.64 15.36
N VAL A 34 10.00 22.46 15.06
CA VAL A 34 11.37 22.02 15.31
C VAL A 34 12.08 21.82 13.98
N ASP A 35 13.29 22.37 13.85
CA ASP A 35 14.16 22.13 12.70
C ASP A 35 14.99 20.84 12.93
N TYR A 36 14.75 19.86 12.08
CA TYR A 36 15.47 18.57 12.07
C TYR A 36 16.65 18.56 11.11
N GLY A 37 16.98 19.71 10.51
CA GLY A 37 18.01 19.83 9.48
C GLY A 37 17.51 19.50 8.08
N GLU A 38 18.37 19.74 7.07
CA GLU A 38 18.08 19.47 5.65
C GLU A 38 16.78 20.11 5.12
N GLY A 39 16.34 21.22 5.74
CA GLY A 39 15.11 21.92 5.37
C GLY A 39 13.83 21.27 5.92
N ILE A 40 13.94 20.28 6.81
CA ILE A 40 12.80 19.60 7.43
C ILE A 40 12.42 20.35 8.70
N VAL A 41 11.34 21.14 8.63
CA VAL A 41 10.77 21.86 9.78
C VAL A 41 9.36 21.34 10.02
N ARG A 42 9.11 20.76 11.18
CA ARG A 42 7.80 20.21 11.53
C ARG A 42 7.55 20.21 13.03
N ASN A 43 6.28 20.10 13.41
CA ASN A 43 5.88 19.86 14.78
C ASN A 43 5.54 18.37 15.03
N SER A 44 5.26 18.00 16.27
CA SER A 44 5.01 16.61 16.64
C SER A 44 3.61 16.09 16.27
N LEU A 45 2.72 16.94 15.76
CA LEU A 45 1.41 16.56 15.23
C LEU A 45 1.47 16.20 13.73
N GLN A 46 2.62 16.39 13.09
CA GLN A 46 2.84 16.06 11.68
C GLN A 46 3.51 14.71 11.53
N VAL A 47 3.27 14.05 10.38
CA VAL A 47 3.87 12.76 10.07
C VAL A 47 5.40 12.86 10.03
N SER A 48 6.04 11.96 10.75
CA SER A 48 7.47 11.67 10.66
C SER A 48 7.67 10.37 9.88
N MET A 49 8.56 10.36 8.90
CA MET A 49 8.85 9.16 8.12
C MET A 49 10.35 9.02 7.88
N GLU A 50 10.89 7.85 8.22
CA GLU A 50 12.25 7.44 7.89
C GLU A 50 12.21 6.65 6.58
N GLY A 51 12.49 7.36 5.47
CA GLY A 51 12.23 6.88 4.11
C GLY A 51 12.98 5.60 3.74
N MET A 52 14.22 5.41 4.19
CA MET A 52 15.02 4.21 3.88
C MET A 52 14.51 2.97 4.60
N SER A 53 14.10 3.08 5.86
CA SER A 53 13.49 1.98 6.62
C SER A 53 12.16 1.56 5.99
N VAL A 54 11.32 2.53 5.63
CA VAL A 54 10.04 2.27 4.97
C VAL A 54 10.25 1.62 3.60
N PHE A 55 11.20 2.11 2.82
CA PHE A 55 11.56 1.52 1.52
C PHE A 55 12.01 0.07 1.66
N THR A 56 12.99 -0.19 2.53
CA THR A 56 13.55 -1.52 2.79
C THR A 56 12.48 -2.49 3.29
N PHE A 57 11.60 -2.02 4.19
CA PHE A 57 10.45 -2.76 4.68
C PHE A 57 9.52 -3.16 3.53
N GLY A 58 9.04 -2.20 2.71
CA GLY A 58 8.10 -2.46 1.64
C GLY A 58 8.62 -3.46 0.60
N ILE A 59 9.83 -3.26 0.08
CA ILE A 59 10.43 -4.16 -0.91
C ILE A 59 10.82 -5.54 -0.35
N SER A 60 10.90 -5.68 0.97
CA SER A 60 11.18 -6.95 1.65
C SER A 60 9.90 -7.71 2.00
N LYS A 61 8.93 -7.06 2.62
CA LYS A 61 7.77 -7.71 3.22
C LYS A 61 6.63 -7.96 2.21
N ALA A 62 6.38 -7.01 1.31
CA ALA A 62 5.30 -7.17 0.33
C ALA A 62 5.46 -8.41 -0.57
N PRO A 63 6.64 -8.70 -1.17
CA PRO A 63 6.79 -9.93 -1.94
C PRO A 63 6.66 -11.20 -1.09
N LYS A 64 7.09 -11.16 0.17
CA LYS A 64 7.02 -12.34 1.06
C LYS A 64 5.57 -12.70 1.38
N VAL A 65 4.74 -11.70 1.76
CA VAL A 65 3.34 -11.96 2.10
C VAL A 65 2.50 -12.39 0.90
N VAL A 66 2.81 -11.88 -0.30
CA VAL A 66 2.16 -12.33 -1.54
C VAL A 66 2.51 -13.79 -1.83
N ASN A 67 3.79 -14.17 -1.76
CA ASN A 67 4.19 -15.56 -1.97
C ASN A 67 3.63 -16.50 -0.89
N GLU A 68 3.58 -16.06 0.36
CA GLU A 68 2.94 -16.80 1.47
C GLU A 68 1.47 -17.05 1.15
N LEU A 69 0.72 -16.01 0.79
CA LEU A 69 -0.69 -16.11 0.45
C LEU A 69 -0.93 -17.09 -0.71
N LEU A 70 -0.18 -16.94 -1.81
CA LEU A 70 -0.27 -17.83 -2.97
C LEU A 70 0.06 -19.29 -2.60
N GLY A 71 1.07 -19.51 -1.76
CA GLY A 71 1.43 -20.83 -1.27
C GLY A 71 0.34 -21.49 -0.41
N VAL A 72 -0.31 -20.71 0.46
CA VAL A 72 -1.42 -21.20 1.31
C VAL A 72 -2.63 -21.64 0.48
N ILE A 73 -2.94 -20.93 -0.59
CA ILE A 73 -4.10 -21.24 -1.45
C ILE A 73 -3.78 -22.20 -2.60
N GLY A 74 -2.50 -22.56 -2.81
CA GLY A 74 -2.07 -23.45 -3.89
C GLY A 74 -2.17 -22.83 -5.29
N GLU A 75 -2.20 -21.50 -5.39
CA GLU A 75 -2.17 -20.74 -6.65
C GLU A 75 -0.76 -20.21 -6.91
N ASN A 76 -0.46 -19.88 -8.16
CA ASN A 76 0.77 -19.20 -8.57
C ASN A 76 0.46 -17.87 -9.26
N SER A 77 1.48 -17.08 -9.58
CA SER A 77 1.29 -15.75 -10.17
C SER A 77 0.55 -15.76 -11.53
N ASN A 78 0.64 -16.84 -12.28
CA ASN A 78 -0.04 -16.96 -13.58
C ASN A 78 -1.54 -17.22 -13.44
N ASP A 79 -1.99 -17.63 -12.25
CA ASP A 79 -3.41 -17.87 -11.97
C ASP A 79 -4.15 -16.57 -11.59
N ILE A 80 -3.43 -15.46 -11.42
CA ILE A 80 -3.94 -14.17 -10.97
C ILE A 80 -3.96 -13.17 -12.13
N ASP A 81 -5.09 -12.53 -12.34
CA ASP A 81 -5.23 -11.52 -13.40
C ASP A 81 -4.57 -10.19 -12.99
N TYR A 82 -4.76 -9.73 -11.73
CA TYR A 82 -4.21 -8.46 -11.25
C TYR A 82 -3.63 -8.55 -9.85
N PHE A 83 -2.44 -7.96 -9.70
CA PHE A 83 -1.79 -7.67 -8.42
C PHE A 83 -1.83 -6.17 -8.18
N THR A 84 -2.70 -5.72 -7.28
CA THR A 84 -2.83 -4.29 -6.96
C THR A 84 -2.14 -4.01 -5.64
N PHE A 85 -0.99 -3.32 -5.72
CA PHE A 85 -0.22 -2.91 -4.55
C PHE A 85 -0.67 -1.55 -4.03
N HIS A 86 -0.48 -1.31 -2.74
CA HIS A 86 -0.46 0.05 -2.22
C HIS A 86 0.45 0.93 -3.08
N GLN A 87 -0.05 2.07 -3.52
CA GLN A 87 0.66 2.98 -4.43
C GLN A 87 1.64 3.88 -3.64
N ALA A 88 2.70 3.28 -3.07
CA ALA A 88 3.69 3.98 -2.26
C ALA A 88 4.52 4.97 -3.09
N ASN A 89 5.26 4.45 -4.05
CA ASN A 89 5.92 5.16 -5.14
C ASN A 89 6.27 4.16 -6.26
N LEU A 90 6.44 4.64 -7.48
CA LEU A 90 6.65 3.79 -8.65
C LEU A 90 7.93 2.93 -8.54
N PHE A 91 9.02 3.51 -8.04
CA PHE A 91 10.29 2.79 -7.92
C PHE A 91 10.18 1.60 -6.96
N MET A 92 9.53 1.77 -5.81
CA MET A 92 9.29 0.71 -4.85
C MET A 92 8.39 -0.38 -5.46
N ASN A 93 7.29 0.01 -6.09
CA ASN A 93 6.33 -0.92 -6.68
C ASN A 93 6.96 -1.75 -7.81
N GLU A 94 7.79 -1.13 -8.67
CA GLU A 94 8.56 -1.84 -9.69
C GLU A 94 9.58 -2.83 -9.12
N LYS A 95 10.21 -2.50 -7.98
CA LYS A 95 11.09 -3.46 -7.29
C LYS A 95 10.30 -4.66 -6.75
N ILE A 96 9.09 -4.43 -6.21
CA ILE A 96 8.19 -5.50 -5.74
C ILE A 96 7.75 -6.37 -6.92
N ARG A 97 7.24 -5.76 -8.01
CA ARG A 97 6.82 -6.46 -9.23
C ARG A 97 7.92 -7.37 -9.76
N LYS A 98 9.12 -6.81 -9.99
CA LYS A 98 10.28 -7.57 -10.50
C LYS A 98 10.70 -8.71 -9.59
N LYS A 99 10.64 -8.50 -8.27
CA LYS A 99 10.98 -9.55 -7.29
C LYS A 99 9.97 -10.70 -7.28
N LEU A 100 8.71 -10.41 -7.55
CA LEU A 100 7.64 -11.39 -7.72
C LEU A 100 7.60 -11.99 -9.15
N LYS A 101 8.42 -11.47 -10.07
CA LYS A 101 8.45 -11.87 -11.50
C LYS A 101 7.09 -11.72 -12.20
N LEU A 102 6.32 -10.69 -11.81
CA LEU A 102 5.04 -10.39 -12.42
C LEU A 102 5.21 -9.64 -13.76
N HIS A 103 4.31 -9.90 -14.69
CA HIS A 103 4.22 -9.16 -15.94
C HIS A 103 3.70 -7.73 -15.68
N GLU A 104 4.02 -6.80 -16.57
CA GLU A 104 3.60 -5.38 -16.42
C GLU A 104 2.09 -5.23 -16.46
N GLU A 105 1.44 -6.00 -17.31
CA GLU A 105 -0.01 -6.00 -17.50
C GLU A 105 -0.78 -6.50 -16.27
N GLN A 106 -0.12 -7.28 -15.39
CA GLN A 106 -0.73 -7.77 -14.15
C GLN A 106 -0.70 -6.74 -13.02
N VAL A 107 0.09 -5.65 -13.15
CA VAL A 107 0.31 -4.70 -12.05
C VAL A 107 -0.10 -3.29 -12.48
N PRO A 108 -1.37 -2.93 -12.29
CA PRO A 108 -1.85 -1.59 -12.63
C PRO A 108 -1.28 -0.54 -11.68
N TYR A 109 -0.97 0.65 -12.22
CA TYR A 109 -0.50 1.82 -11.49
C TYR A 109 -1.42 3.02 -11.71
N SER A 110 -1.65 3.78 -10.64
CA SER A 110 -2.37 5.06 -10.67
C SER A 110 -1.55 6.21 -10.08
N LEU A 111 -0.26 5.95 -9.82
CA LEU A 111 0.67 6.89 -9.20
C LEU A 111 0.95 8.13 -10.04
N ASP A 112 0.93 8.00 -11.35
CA ASP A 112 1.14 9.06 -12.33
C ASP A 112 0.08 10.15 -12.26
N GLU A 113 -1.15 9.78 -11.89
CA GLU A 113 -2.31 10.66 -11.87
C GLU A 113 -2.72 11.07 -10.45
N PHE A 114 -2.67 10.13 -9.50
CA PHE A 114 -3.20 10.33 -8.15
C PHE A 114 -2.13 10.31 -7.04
N GLY A 115 -0.90 9.90 -7.35
CA GLY A 115 0.14 9.74 -6.34
C GLY A 115 -0.19 8.68 -5.29
N ASN A 116 0.29 8.91 -4.07
CA ASN A 116 0.01 8.04 -2.92
C ASN A 116 -1.23 8.51 -2.16
N THR A 117 -2.36 7.88 -2.43
CA THR A 117 -3.65 8.15 -1.76
C THR A 117 -3.87 7.27 -0.52
N SER A 118 -2.78 6.81 0.14
CA SER A 118 -2.82 6.01 1.37
C SER A 118 -3.68 4.74 1.23
N CYS A 119 -4.65 4.51 2.13
CA CYS A 119 -5.51 3.33 2.11
C CYS A 119 -6.46 3.27 0.91
N ALA A 120 -6.76 4.40 0.27
CA ALA A 120 -7.59 4.47 -0.93
C ALA A 120 -6.85 4.04 -2.20
N SER A 121 -5.52 3.89 -2.17
CA SER A 121 -4.71 3.65 -3.37
C SER A 121 -5.07 2.34 -4.10
N ILE A 122 -5.33 1.25 -3.39
CA ILE A 122 -5.72 -0.02 -4.01
C ILE A 122 -7.10 0.08 -4.68
N PRO A 123 -8.19 0.46 -3.98
CA PRO A 123 -9.49 0.57 -4.63
C PRO A 123 -9.52 1.63 -5.73
N LEU A 124 -8.84 2.76 -5.57
CA LEU A 124 -8.74 3.78 -6.61
C LEU A 124 -8.07 3.23 -7.87
N THR A 125 -6.95 2.52 -7.74
CA THR A 125 -6.26 1.90 -8.88
C THR A 125 -7.18 0.92 -9.62
N LEU A 126 -7.96 0.10 -8.90
CA LEU A 126 -8.93 -0.80 -9.52
C LEU A 126 -10.00 -0.03 -10.30
N VAL A 127 -10.53 1.06 -9.74
CA VAL A 127 -11.56 1.87 -10.39
C VAL A 127 -11.02 2.56 -11.64
N VAL A 128 -9.83 3.17 -11.58
CA VAL A 128 -9.32 4.01 -12.69
C VAL A 128 -8.57 3.22 -13.77
N ARG A 129 -8.02 2.06 -13.44
CA ARG A 129 -7.21 1.28 -14.39
C ARG A 129 -7.85 -0.04 -14.85
N CYS A 130 -8.79 -0.58 -14.07
CA CYS A 130 -9.38 -1.89 -14.35
C CYS A 130 -10.90 -1.84 -14.60
N ALA A 131 -11.53 -0.66 -14.62
CA ALA A 131 -12.98 -0.49 -14.73
C ALA A 131 -13.60 -1.30 -15.88
N ASP A 132 -13.04 -1.20 -17.09
CA ASP A 132 -13.58 -1.83 -18.28
C ASP A 132 -13.58 -3.37 -18.19
N VAL A 133 -12.51 -3.94 -17.64
CA VAL A 133 -12.44 -5.40 -17.47
C VAL A 133 -13.27 -5.88 -16.29
N LEU A 134 -13.35 -5.12 -15.19
CA LEU A 134 -14.13 -5.43 -14.00
C LEU A 134 -15.64 -5.48 -14.29
N ARG A 135 -16.13 -4.63 -15.19
CA ARG A 135 -17.56 -4.59 -15.58
C ARG A 135 -17.99 -5.81 -16.39
N PHE A 136 -17.08 -6.45 -17.11
CA PHE A 136 -17.45 -7.45 -18.12
C PHE A 136 -16.85 -8.84 -17.91
N ARG A 137 -15.86 -8.98 -17.01
CA ARG A 137 -15.14 -10.24 -16.83
C ARG A 137 -15.12 -10.69 -15.37
N LYS A 138 -15.06 -12.01 -15.18
CA LYS A 138 -14.65 -12.59 -13.92
C LYS A 138 -13.13 -12.52 -13.83
N LEU A 139 -12.61 -12.03 -12.71
CA LEU A 139 -11.18 -11.78 -12.50
C LEU A 139 -10.73 -12.25 -11.12
N ARG A 140 -9.47 -12.68 -11.06
CA ARG A 140 -8.77 -13.08 -9.86
C ARG A 140 -7.78 -12.00 -9.46
N HIS A 141 -7.86 -11.56 -8.21
CA HIS A 141 -7.07 -10.44 -7.70
C HIS A 141 -6.23 -10.84 -6.50
N VAL A 142 -5.05 -10.23 -6.41
CA VAL A 142 -4.28 -10.11 -5.16
C VAL A 142 -4.10 -8.63 -4.87
N GLY A 143 -4.68 -8.16 -3.75
CA GLY A 143 -4.38 -6.85 -3.19
C GLY A 143 -3.28 -6.96 -2.14
N CYS A 144 -2.30 -6.05 -2.13
CA CYS A 144 -1.25 -6.04 -1.12
C CYS A 144 -0.99 -4.63 -0.61
N GLY A 145 -1.19 -4.45 0.71
CA GLY A 145 -0.93 -3.21 1.43
C GLY A 145 0.22 -3.35 2.43
N PHE A 146 0.93 -2.25 2.67
CA PHE A 146 1.98 -2.16 3.68
C PHE A 146 2.16 -0.71 4.12
N GLY A 147 2.55 -0.49 5.37
CA GLY A 147 2.71 0.86 5.92
C GLY A 147 2.90 0.89 7.42
N VAL A 148 2.21 1.89 8.02
CA VAL A 148 2.27 2.18 9.45
C VAL A 148 2.01 0.94 10.32
N GLY A 149 2.82 0.81 11.42
CA GLY A 149 2.68 -0.27 12.37
C GLY A 149 4.04 -0.81 12.86
N LEU A 150 4.99 -1.29 12.05
CA LEU A 150 4.78 -1.56 10.62
C LEU A 150 3.79 -2.71 10.44
N SER A 151 2.89 -2.55 9.48
CA SER A 151 1.91 -3.60 9.15
C SER A 151 1.90 -3.85 7.64
N TRP A 152 1.65 -5.10 7.26
CA TRP A 152 1.54 -5.48 5.85
C TRP A 152 0.59 -6.67 5.71
N GLY A 153 -0.01 -6.78 4.55
CA GLY A 153 -0.89 -7.89 4.28
C GLY A 153 -1.21 -8.03 2.80
N ALA A 154 -1.66 -9.22 2.46
CA ALA A 154 -2.18 -9.52 1.13
C ALA A 154 -3.54 -10.20 1.24
N VAL A 155 -4.40 -9.95 0.26
CA VAL A 155 -5.73 -10.55 0.15
C VAL A 155 -5.90 -11.11 -1.26
N ARG A 156 -6.39 -12.35 -1.34
CA ARG A 156 -6.85 -13.00 -2.57
C ARG A 156 -8.37 -12.93 -2.63
N PHE A 157 -8.92 -12.37 -3.71
CA PHE A 157 -10.36 -12.26 -3.92
C PHE A 157 -10.72 -12.37 -5.41
N ASP A 158 -11.97 -12.70 -5.69
CA ASP A 158 -12.52 -12.72 -7.03
C ASP A 158 -13.53 -11.58 -7.19
N THR A 159 -13.63 -11.07 -8.42
CA THR A 159 -14.76 -10.24 -8.87
C THR A 159 -15.44 -10.93 -10.06
N ASP A 160 -16.74 -10.72 -10.19
CA ASP A 160 -17.50 -11.23 -11.34
C ASP A 160 -18.49 -10.18 -11.80
N LYS A 161 -18.10 -9.43 -12.84
CA LYS A 161 -18.94 -8.38 -13.49
C LYS A 161 -19.52 -7.39 -12.47
N ILE A 162 -18.64 -6.73 -11.74
CA ILE A 162 -19.05 -5.77 -10.71
C ILE A 162 -19.37 -4.39 -11.31
N ALA A 163 -20.24 -3.65 -10.63
CA ALA A 163 -20.46 -2.25 -10.93
C ALA A 163 -19.22 -1.43 -10.53
N VAL A 164 -18.68 -0.69 -11.47
CA VAL A 164 -17.59 0.25 -11.24
C VAL A 164 -18.08 1.63 -11.69
N PRO A 165 -18.40 2.54 -10.76
CA PRO A 165 -18.83 3.90 -11.12
C PRO A 165 -17.70 4.66 -11.81
N GLU A 166 -18.06 5.71 -12.53
CA GLU A 166 -17.09 6.67 -13.03
C GLU A 166 -16.45 7.42 -11.86
N LEU A 167 -15.18 7.82 -12.04
CA LEU A 167 -14.52 8.68 -11.09
C LEU A 167 -15.21 10.04 -11.08
N ILE A 168 -15.56 10.54 -9.90
CA ILE A 168 -16.14 11.87 -9.70
C ILE A 168 -15.06 12.77 -9.12
N GLU A 169 -14.74 13.84 -9.82
CA GLU A 169 -13.88 14.93 -9.34
C GLU A 169 -14.77 16.07 -8.84
N ILE A 170 -14.48 16.57 -7.64
CA ILE A 170 -15.22 17.65 -6.97
C ILE A 170 -14.28 18.79 -6.57
#